data_c3aa8ae2b498c18ebcb7ffb4c6272ed5
#
_entry.id   c3aa8ae2b498c18ebcb7ffb4c6272ed5
#
_cell.length_a   1.000
_cell.length_b   1.000
_cell.length_c   1.000
_cell.angle_alpha   90.00
_cell.angle_beta   90.00
_cell.angle_gamma   90.00
#
_symmetry.space_group_name_H-M   'P 1'
#
loop_
_entity.id
_entity.type
_entity.pdbx_description
1 polymer ?
#
loop_
_entity_poly.entity_id
_entity_poly.type
_entity_poly.pdbx_seq_one_letter_code
_entity_poly.pdbx_strand_id
1 'polypeptide(L)'
;NYHTATIESFENGLMPQPLEDVAEALRFIQAHELQFGVQADCYIACGFSAGGHLAAMWGTHHKGARHYGIPNPQFLLLNYPLISLMNINAEMGTVIRKGLLGKHFKDVDMIEYSVNYHVDNLYPRVYMCLAEDDMTVPMQDARDMEEALTEAKVPYYIERAPYGGHGYGLGSATPAKGWV
;
A
#
# COMPACT_ATOMS: atom_id res chain seq x y z
N ASN A 1 9.54 -8.48 8.67
CA ASN A 1 9.07 -9.23 7.48
C ASN A 1 7.59 -9.53 7.65
N TYR A 2 6.86 -9.57 6.56
CA TYR A 2 5.46 -9.96 6.50
C TYR A 2 5.29 -11.16 5.54
N HIS A 3 4.19 -11.88 5.66
CA HIS A 3 3.89 -12.99 4.77
C HIS A 3 3.78 -12.53 3.32
N THR A 4 4.39 -13.30 2.41
CA THR A 4 4.36 -13.04 0.97
C THR A 4 3.67 -14.20 0.25
N ALA A 5 3.22 -13.97 -0.98
CA ALA A 5 2.55 -14.98 -1.76
C ALA A 5 3.42 -16.24 -1.96
N THR A 6 2.82 -17.39 -1.76
CA THR A 6 3.39 -18.73 -1.92
C THR A 6 2.53 -19.56 -2.85
N ILE A 7 2.95 -20.80 -3.17
CA ILE A 7 2.11 -21.74 -3.93
C ILE A 7 0.77 -21.99 -3.21
N GLU A 8 0.77 -22.05 -1.87
CA GLU A 8 -0.44 -22.26 -1.07
C GLU A 8 -1.40 -21.06 -1.16
N SER A 9 -0.88 -19.83 -1.19
CA SER A 9 -1.71 -18.63 -1.31
C SER A 9 -2.43 -18.53 -2.67
N PHE A 10 -1.94 -19.18 -3.72
CA PHE A 10 -2.65 -19.27 -4.99
C PHE A 10 -3.95 -20.08 -4.91
N GLU A 11 -4.05 -20.96 -3.95
CA GLU A 11 -5.30 -21.71 -3.69
C GLU A 11 -6.26 -20.89 -2.80
N ASN A 12 -5.77 -20.38 -1.66
CA ASN A 12 -6.58 -19.89 -0.55
C ASN A 12 -6.57 -18.37 -0.40
N GLY A 13 -5.66 -17.67 -1.08
CA GLY A 13 -5.38 -16.24 -0.87
C GLY A 13 -4.40 -16.00 0.27
N LEU A 14 -3.74 -14.87 0.23
CA LEU A 14 -2.81 -14.39 1.25
C LEU A 14 -3.47 -13.42 2.22
N MET A 15 -4.38 -12.60 1.71
CA MET A 15 -5.05 -11.58 2.52
C MET A 15 -6.06 -12.20 3.51
N PRO A 16 -6.15 -11.71 4.76
CA PRO A 16 -5.56 -10.46 5.27
C PRO A 16 -4.21 -10.63 5.97
N GLN A 17 -3.54 -11.79 5.89
CA GLN A 17 -2.36 -12.13 6.70
C GLN A 17 -1.27 -11.03 6.75
N PRO A 18 -0.88 -10.35 5.64
CA PRO A 18 0.12 -9.28 5.73
C PRO A 18 -0.30 -8.09 6.60
N LEU A 19 -1.60 -7.79 6.68
CA LEU A 19 -2.13 -6.74 7.56
C LEU A 19 -2.08 -7.18 9.03
N GLU A 20 -2.35 -8.44 9.31
CA GLU A 20 -2.21 -9.04 10.64
C GLU A 20 -0.76 -8.99 11.11
N ASP A 21 0.21 -9.31 10.22
CA ASP A 21 1.64 -9.23 10.51
C ASP A 21 2.06 -7.81 10.91
N VAL A 22 1.55 -6.79 10.19
CA VAL A 22 1.81 -5.39 10.55
C VAL A 22 1.22 -5.05 11.91
N ALA A 23 0.00 -5.52 12.18
CA ALA A 23 -0.66 -5.32 13.47
C ALA A 23 0.15 -5.94 14.62
N GLU A 24 0.62 -7.16 14.45
CA GLU A 24 1.44 -7.84 15.46
C GLU A 24 2.78 -7.13 15.70
N ALA A 25 3.45 -6.70 14.62
CA ALA A 25 4.69 -5.95 14.72
C ALA A 25 4.52 -4.63 15.49
N LEU A 26 3.45 -3.89 15.21
CA LEU A 26 3.16 -2.64 15.92
C LEU A 26 2.77 -2.87 17.39
N ARG A 27 1.98 -3.89 17.70
CA ARG A 27 1.69 -4.28 19.09
C ARG A 27 2.96 -4.66 19.85
N PHE A 28 3.88 -5.35 19.20
CA PHE A 28 5.18 -5.67 19.80
C PHE A 28 5.97 -4.39 20.09
N ILE A 29 6.03 -3.43 19.15
CA ILE A 29 6.70 -2.15 19.37
C ILE A 29 6.03 -1.37 20.50
N GLN A 30 4.70 -1.31 20.54
CA GLN A 30 3.93 -0.66 21.61
C GLN A 30 4.26 -1.25 23.00
N ALA A 31 4.35 -2.57 23.09
CA ALA A 31 4.71 -3.24 24.35
C ALA A 31 6.15 -2.98 24.81
N HIS A 32 7.02 -2.49 23.90
CA HIS A 32 8.45 -2.30 24.15
C HIS A 32 8.93 -0.85 23.89
N GLU A 33 8.03 0.12 23.91
CA GLU A 33 8.33 1.53 23.61
C GLU A 33 9.53 2.08 24.41
N LEU A 34 9.57 1.81 25.71
CA LEU A 34 10.67 2.25 26.57
C LEU A 34 12.01 1.61 26.17
N GLN A 35 11.99 0.35 25.78
CA GLN A 35 13.19 -0.37 25.36
C GLN A 35 13.73 0.17 24.03
N PHE A 36 12.84 0.52 23.10
CA PHE A 36 13.21 1.03 21.78
C PHE A 36 13.40 2.55 21.75
N GLY A 37 12.96 3.27 22.78
CA GLY A 37 13.01 4.72 22.83
C GLY A 37 12.10 5.39 21.79
N VAL A 38 10.94 4.81 21.52
CA VAL A 38 9.98 5.28 20.51
C VAL A 38 8.60 5.55 21.10
N GLN A 39 7.78 6.28 20.36
CA GLN A 39 6.35 6.46 20.62
C GLN A 39 5.59 5.76 19.50
N ALA A 40 5.00 4.60 19.79
CA ALA A 40 4.38 3.74 18.76
C ALA A 40 3.00 4.24 18.28
N ASP A 41 2.41 5.22 18.93
CA ASP A 41 1.20 5.93 18.48
C ASP A 41 1.49 7.07 17.49
N CYS A 42 2.77 7.40 17.29
CA CYS A 42 3.25 8.47 16.40
C CYS A 42 4.25 7.89 15.39
N TYR A 43 3.76 7.37 14.28
CA TYR A 43 4.59 6.70 13.28
C TYR A 43 4.22 7.05 11.84
N ILE A 44 5.12 6.77 10.92
CA ILE A 44 4.96 6.88 9.48
C ILE A 44 5.02 5.45 8.92
N ALA A 45 4.13 5.12 7.98
CA ALA A 45 4.26 3.89 7.23
C ALA A 45 4.86 4.18 5.85
N CYS A 46 5.92 3.44 5.51
CA CYS A 46 6.60 3.55 4.23
C CYS A 46 6.55 2.22 3.50
N GLY A 47 6.24 2.24 2.21
CA GLY A 47 6.16 1.02 1.43
C GLY A 47 6.48 1.23 -0.06
N PHE A 48 6.97 0.16 -0.69
CA PHE A 48 7.40 0.10 -2.08
C PHE A 48 6.62 -0.99 -2.81
N SER A 49 6.10 -0.71 -4.01
CA SER A 49 5.40 -1.71 -4.84
C SER A 49 4.29 -2.44 -4.07
N ALA A 50 4.37 -3.74 -3.90
CA ALA A 50 3.46 -4.52 -3.06
C ALA A 50 3.48 -4.09 -1.57
N GLY A 51 4.65 -3.70 -1.03
CA GLY A 51 4.75 -3.08 0.29
C GLY A 51 4.10 -1.69 0.35
N GLY A 52 4.09 -0.97 -0.77
CA GLY A 52 3.34 0.27 -0.95
C GLY A 52 1.83 0.03 -0.87
N HIS A 53 1.34 -1.03 -1.50
CA HIS A 53 -0.05 -1.47 -1.36
C HIS A 53 -0.39 -1.80 0.10
N LEU A 54 0.45 -2.59 0.77
CA LEU A 54 0.24 -2.93 2.17
C LEU A 54 0.22 -1.70 3.08
N ALA A 55 1.15 -0.76 2.89
CA ALA A 55 1.19 0.49 3.65
C ALA A 55 -0.04 1.38 3.36
N ALA A 56 -0.50 1.43 2.12
CA ALA A 56 -1.69 2.17 1.72
C ALA A 56 -2.98 1.53 2.29
N MET A 57 -3.11 0.21 2.21
CA MET A 57 -4.21 -0.53 2.87
C MET A 57 -4.21 -0.33 4.38
N TRP A 58 -3.03 -0.25 5.00
CA TRP A 58 -2.89 -0.01 6.43
C TRP A 58 -3.48 1.34 6.87
N GLY A 59 -3.52 2.33 5.98
CA GLY A 59 -4.17 3.63 6.21
C GLY A 59 -5.70 3.59 6.20
N THR A 60 -6.32 2.57 5.59
CA THR A 60 -7.78 2.52 5.42
C THR A 60 -8.51 2.24 6.74
N HIS A 61 -9.75 2.74 6.85
CA HIS A 61 -10.59 2.41 8.01
C HIS A 61 -11.05 0.95 7.99
N HIS A 62 -11.33 0.44 6.82
CA HIS A 62 -11.99 -0.85 6.62
C HIS A 62 -11.11 -2.05 7.03
N LYS A 63 -9.83 -2.04 6.63
CA LYS A 63 -8.90 -3.16 6.87
C LYS A 63 -7.57 -2.74 7.49
N GLY A 64 -7.35 -1.43 7.68
CA GLY A 64 -6.08 -0.89 8.16
C GLY A 64 -5.96 -0.83 9.68
N ALA A 65 -5.07 0.03 10.16
CA ALA A 65 -4.67 0.14 11.56
C ALA A 65 -5.87 0.22 12.52
N ARG A 66 -6.86 1.04 12.19
CA ARG A 66 -8.07 1.22 13.04
C ARG A 66 -8.91 -0.06 13.17
N HIS A 67 -8.92 -0.92 12.16
CA HIS A 67 -9.58 -2.23 12.23
C HIS A 67 -8.95 -3.12 13.30
N TYR A 68 -7.65 -3.01 13.48
CA TYR A 68 -6.89 -3.78 14.49
C TYR A 68 -6.77 -3.09 15.84
N GLY A 69 -7.44 -1.93 16.03
CA GLY A 69 -7.38 -1.14 17.27
C GLY A 69 -6.04 -0.42 17.46
N ILE A 70 -5.32 -0.16 16.40
CA ILE A 70 -4.03 0.52 16.38
C ILE A 70 -4.24 1.96 15.82
N PRO A 71 -3.59 2.99 16.37
CA PRO A 71 -3.63 4.33 15.81
C PRO A 71 -3.19 4.34 14.35
N ASN A 72 -3.85 5.15 13.51
CA ASN A 72 -3.42 5.34 12.12
C ASN A 72 -2.01 5.92 12.07
N PRO A 73 -1.21 5.57 11.06
CA PRO A 73 0.00 6.31 10.76
C PRO A 73 -0.35 7.79 10.51
N GLN A 74 0.52 8.70 10.93
CA GLN A 74 0.32 10.13 10.67
C GLN A 74 0.57 10.48 9.21
N PHE A 75 1.37 9.66 8.53
CA PHE A 75 1.80 9.87 7.16
C PHE A 75 2.08 8.55 6.45
N LEU A 76 1.81 8.51 5.15
CA LEU A 76 2.15 7.40 4.27
C LEU A 76 3.18 7.86 3.24
N LEU A 77 4.29 7.14 3.14
CA LEU A 77 5.29 7.30 2.08
C LEU A 77 5.17 6.12 1.12
N LEU A 78 4.60 6.35 -0.05
CA LEU A 78 4.24 5.31 -1.00
C LEU A 78 5.10 5.43 -2.26
N ASN A 79 5.92 4.43 -2.51
CA ASN A 79 6.80 4.41 -3.67
C ASN A 79 6.30 3.39 -4.70
N TYR A 80 5.95 3.89 -5.90
CA TYR A 80 5.36 3.10 -6.99
C TYR A 80 4.37 2.04 -6.48
N PRO A 81 3.40 2.43 -5.62
CA PRO A 81 2.51 1.50 -4.95
C PRO A 81 1.50 0.93 -5.92
N LEU A 82 1.17 -0.35 -5.78
CA LEU A 82 -0.07 -0.88 -6.31
C LEU A 82 -1.24 -0.28 -5.49
N ILE A 83 -2.24 0.29 -6.16
CA ILE A 83 -3.41 0.89 -5.50
C ILE A 83 -4.66 0.08 -5.76
N SER A 84 -4.89 -0.30 -7.02
CA SER A 84 -6.11 -1.00 -7.43
C SER A 84 -5.81 -2.36 -8.06
N LEU A 85 -6.40 -3.41 -7.52
CA LEU A 85 -6.35 -4.74 -8.13
C LEU A 85 -7.15 -4.81 -9.44
N MET A 86 -7.97 -3.80 -9.73
CA MET A 86 -8.74 -3.72 -10.96
C MET A 86 -7.91 -3.28 -12.16
N ASN A 87 -6.89 -2.44 -11.95
CA ASN A 87 -6.14 -1.76 -13.02
C ASN A 87 -4.97 -2.58 -13.59
N ILE A 88 -4.47 -3.56 -12.87
CA ILE A 88 -3.30 -4.34 -13.31
C ILE A 88 -3.62 -5.05 -14.62
N ASN A 89 -2.69 -5.02 -15.59
CA ASN A 89 -2.85 -5.70 -16.88
C ASN A 89 -3.19 -7.19 -16.72
N ALA A 90 -3.83 -7.79 -17.74
CA ALA A 90 -4.45 -9.10 -17.63
C ALA A 90 -3.44 -10.22 -17.25
N GLU A 91 -2.22 -10.16 -17.75
CA GLU A 91 -1.24 -11.24 -17.58
C GLU A 91 -0.64 -11.23 -16.18
N MET A 92 0.01 -10.13 -15.78
CA MET A 92 0.61 -9.99 -14.45
C MET A 92 -0.46 -9.89 -13.35
N GLY A 93 -1.58 -9.23 -13.66
CA GLY A 93 -2.70 -9.07 -12.74
C GLY A 93 -3.32 -10.39 -12.31
N THR A 94 -3.40 -11.37 -13.18
CA THR A 94 -3.92 -12.70 -12.83
C THR A 94 -3.05 -13.38 -11.76
N VAL A 95 -1.73 -13.29 -11.87
CA VAL A 95 -0.79 -13.85 -10.89
C VAL A 95 -0.91 -13.13 -9.55
N ILE A 96 -0.89 -11.79 -9.57
CA ILE A 96 -1.00 -10.98 -8.35
C ILE A 96 -2.34 -11.21 -7.65
N ARG A 97 -3.45 -11.16 -8.37
CA ARG A 97 -4.79 -11.38 -7.81
C ARG A 97 -4.92 -12.77 -7.19
N LYS A 98 -4.49 -13.84 -7.89
CA LYS A 98 -4.50 -15.19 -7.33
C LYS A 98 -3.62 -15.33 -6.09
N GLY A 99 -2.43 -14.73 -6.10
CA GLY A 99 -1.52 -14.75 -4.96
C GLY A 99 -2.11 -14.06 -3.72
N LEU A 100 -2.82 -12.96 -3.92
CA LEU A 100 -3.43 -12.20 -2.83
C LEU A 100 -4.79 -12.75 -2.39
N LEU A 101 -5.64 -13.17 -3.33
CA LEU A 101 -7.06 -13.43 -3.11
C LEU A 101 -7.45 -14.91 -3.28
N GLY A 102 -6.51 -15.77 -3.72
CA GLY A 102 -6.79 -17.16 -4.06
C GLY A 102 -7.35 -17.34 -5.48
N LYS A 103 -7.48 -18.59 -5.92
CA LYS A 103 -7.86 -18.90 -7.32
C LYS A 103 -9.33 -18.62 -7.66
N HIS A 104 -10.18 -18.46 -6.66
CA HIS A 104 -11.63 -18.28 -6.83
C HIS A 104 -12.11 -16.84 -6.56
N PHE A 105 -11.19 -15.87 -6.58
CA PHE A 105 -11.51 -14.46 -6.33
C PHE A 105 -12.56 -13.94 -7.31
N LYS A 106 -13.33 -12.97 -6.85
CA LYS A 106 -14.36 -12.24 -7.60
C LYS A 106 -14.05 -10.74 -7.60
N ASP A 107 -14.78 -9.98 -8.39
CA ASP A 107 -14.63 -8.52 -8.45
C ASP A 107 -14.81 -7.87 -7.06
N VAL A 108 -15.71 -8.38 -6.24
CA VAL A 108 -15.92 -7.88 -4.87
C VAL A 108 -14.66 -8.04 -4.01
N ASP A 109 -13.91 -9.12 -4.17
CA ASP A 109 -12.67 -9.35 -3.43
C ASP A 109 -11.57 -8.38 -3.91
N MET A 110 -11.54 -8.11 -5.22
CA MET A 110 -10.62 -7.11 -5.78
C MET A 110 -10.93 -5.71 -5.27
N ILE A 111 -12.21 -5.31 -5.22
CA ILE A 111 -12.65 -4.02 -4.67
C ILE A 111 -12.28 -3.94 -3.18
N GLU A 112 -12.50 -5.00 -2.41
CA GLU A 112 -12.22 -5.06 -0.98
C GLU A 112 -10.75 -4.78 -0.64
N TYR A 113 -9.84 -5.20 -1.52
CA TYR A 113 -8.39 -4.98 -1.35
C TYR A 113 -7.79 -3.97 -2.34
N SER A 114 -8.60 -3.10 -2.92
CA SER A 114 -8.17 -1.93 -3.68
C SER A 114 -8.31 -0.67 -2.85
N VAL A 115 -7.20 0.02 -2.63
CA VAL A 115 -7.08 1.13 -1.66
C VAL A 115 -8.05 2.27 -1.95
N ASN A 116 -8.14 2.66 -3.24
CA ASN A 116 -8.93 3.81 -3.70
C ASN A 116 -10.41 3.75 -3.32
N TYR A 117 -10.98 2.56 -3.13
CA TYR A 117 -12.37 2.39 -2.69
C TYR A 117 -12.58 2.59 -1.19
N HIS A 118 -11.51 2.71 -0.41
CA HIS A 118 -11.57 2.74 1.06
C HIS A 118 -10.87 3.95 1.68
N VAL A 119 -10.58 4.98 0.89
CA VAL A 119 -10.08 6.26 1.36
C VAL A 119 -11.22 7.07 1.93
N ASP A 120 -11.12 7.47 3.20
CA ASP A 120 -12.07 8.33 3.90
C ASP A 120 -11.39 9.61 4.41
N ASN A 121 -12.14 10.52 4.99
CA ASN A 121 -11.62 11.79 5.52
C ASN A 121 -10.70 11.66 6.75
N LEU A 122 -10.52 10.45 7.27
CA LEU A 122 -9.59 10.11 8.34
C LEU A 122 -8.37 9.33 7.83
N TYR A 123 -8.26 9.16 6.51
CA TYR A 123 -7.10 8.53 5.88
C TYR A 123 -5.84 9.37 6.15
N PRO A 124 -4.68 8.74 6.37
CA PRO A 124 -3.44 9.47 6.63
C PRO A 124 -3.03 10.38 5.46
N ARG A 125 -2.26 11.42 5.75
CA ARG A 125 -1.63 12.24 4.70
C ARG A 125 -0.71 11.37 3.83
N VAL A 126 -0.66 11.67 2.54
CA VAL A 126 0.07 10.84 1.57
C VAL A 126 1.15 11.65 0.86
N TYR A 127 2.36 11.09 0.81
CA TYR A 127 3.32 11.38 -0.24
C TYR A 127 3.45 10.11 -1.09
N MET A 128 3.23 10.25 -2.39
CA MET A 128 3.36 9.15 -3.34
C MET A 128 4.33 9.54 -4.45
N CYS A 129 5.23 8.64 -4.78
CA CYS A 129 6.21 8.83 -5.84
C CYS A 129 6.15 7.66 -6.82
N LEU A 130 6.14 7.94 -8.12
CA LEU A 130 6.06 6.93 -9.19
C LEU A 130 6.69 7.44 -10.48
N ALA A 131 6.96 6.55 -11.41
CA ALA A 131 7.48 6.88 -12.74
C ALA A 131 6.39 6.71 -13.82
N GLU A 132 6.34 7.63 -14.79
CA GLU A 132 5.34 7.62 -15.86
C GLU A 132 5.53 6.44 -16.83
N ASP A 133 6.74 5.90 -16.91
CA ASP A 133 7.11 4.74 -17.73
C ASP A 133 7.01 3.39 -17.00
N ASP A 134 6.34 3.35 -15.83
CA ASP A 134 6.12 2.11 -15.10
C ASP A 134 5.20 1.17 -15.88
N MET A 135 5.75 0.03 -16.33
CA MET A 135 5.04 -0.99 -17.10
C MET A 135 4.37 -2.06 -16.20
N THR A 136 4.63 -2.02 -14.91
CA THR A 136 4.11 -2.99 -13.92
C THR A 136 2.86 -2.47 -13.23
N VAL A 137 2.96 -1.26 -12.66
CA VAL A 137 1.83 -0.58 -12.03
C VAL A 137 1.38 0.58 -12.94
N PRO A 138 0.16 0.51 -13.48
CA PRO A 138 -0.29 1.51 -14.44
C PRO A 138 -0.51 2.88 -13.78
N MET A 139 -0.27 3.95 -14.52
CA MET A 139 -0.53 5.32 -14.09
C MET A 139 -1.99 5.57 -13.69
N GLN A 140 -2.91 4.67 -14.05
CA GLN A 140 -4.30 4.72 -13.59
C GLN A 140 -4.39 4.61 -12.08
N ASP A 141 -3.54 3.80 -11.44
CA ASP A 141 -3.49 3.68 -9.98
C ASP A 141 -3.22 5.02 -9.29
N ALA A 142 -2.30 5.82 -9.86
CA ALA A 142 -2.02 7.14 -9.33
C ALA A 142 -3.21 8.10 -9.49
N ARG A 143 -3.91 8.02 -10.61
CA ARG A 143 -5.11 8.86 -10.87
C ARG A 143 -6.25 8.49 -9.93
N ASP A 144 -6.52 7.19 -9.78
CA ASP A 144 -7.60 6.71 -8.90
C ASP A 144 -7.33 7.07 -7.44
N MET A 145 -6.07 6.98 -7.01
CA MET A 145 -5.68 7.39 -5.66
C MET A 145 -5.80 8.91 -5.48
N GLU A 146 -5.39 9.71 -6.45
CA GLU A 146 -5.50 11.18 -6.43
C GLU A 146 -6.97 11.63 -6.34
N GLU A 147 -7.84 10.99 -7.11
CA GLU A 147 -9.28 11.24 -7.08
C GLU A 147 -9.86 10.92 -5.70
N ALA A 148 -9.58 9.73 -5.17
CA ALA A 148 -10.07 9.30 -3.86
C ALA A 148 -9.58 10.23 -2.73
N LEU A 149 -8.31 10.63 -2.73
CA LEU A 149 -7.76 11.55 -1.74
C LEU A 149 -8.38 12.95 -1.85
N THR A 150 -8.63 13.42 -3.07
CA THR A 150 -9.29 14.72 -3.32
C THR A 150 -10.73 14.72 -2.82
N GLU A 151 -11.51 13.69 -3.14
CA GLU A 151 -12.88 13.54 -2.67
C GLU A 151 -12.98 13.46 -1.15
N ALA A 152 -12.07 12.71 -0.52
CA ALA A 152 -11.97 12.57 0.92
C ALA A 152 -11.37 13.80 1.62
N LYS A 153 -10.87 14.79 0.88
CA LYS A 153 -10.17 16.00 1.39
C LYS A 153 -8.95 15.68 2.25
N VAL A 154 -8.26 14.61 1.92
CA VAL A 154 -7.01 14.20 2.55
C VAL A 154 -5.86 14.99 1.92
N PRO A 155 -4.95 15.62 2.69
CA PRO A 155 -3.77 16.25 2.13
C PRO A 155 -2.82 15.23 1.49
N TYR A 156 -2.38 15.51 0.27
CA TYR A 156 -1.46 14.64 -0.46
C TYR A 156 -0.49 15.42 -1.34
N TYR A 157 0.60 14.76 -1.70
CA TYR A 157 1.49 15.17 -2.77
C TYR A 157 1.90 13.95 -3.59
N ILE A 158 1.73 14.03 -4.93
CA ILE A 158 2.08 12.95 -5.84
C ILE A 158 3.18 13.44 -6.77
N GLU A 159 4.36 12.87 -6.64
CA GLU A 159 5.51 13.14 -7.50
C GLU A 159 5.53 12.15 -8.66
N ARG A 160 5.53 12.68 -9.87
CA ARG A 160 5.59 11.91 -11.12
C ARG A 160 6.93 12.15 -11.79
N ALA A 161 7.80 11.15 -11.74
CA ALA A 161 9.05 11.16 -12.48
C ALA A 161 8.79 10.78 -13.94
N PRO A 162 9.36 11.48 -14.92
CA PRO A 162 9.11 11.20 -16.34
C PRO A 162 9.59 9.81 -16.77
N TYR A 163 10.57 9.25 -16.08
CA TYR A 163 11.06 7.89 -16.30
C TYR A 163 11.72 7.34 -15.04
N GLY A 164 11.82 6.01 -14.92
CA GLY A 164 12.39 5.30 -13.78
C GLY A 164 11.98 3.84 -13.79
N GLY A 165 10.94 3.50 -14.54
CA GLY A 165 10.33 2.17 -14.55
C GLY A 165 9.73 1.79 -13.21
N HIS A 166 9.51 0.49 -13.02
CA HIS A 166 9.09 -0.05 -11.73
C HIS A 166 10.28 -0.44 -10.87
N GLY A 167 10.19 -0.22 -9.56
CA GLY A 167 11.20 -0.74 -8.65
C GLY A 167 12.51 0.05 -8.57
N TYR A 168 12.50 1.35 -8.87
CA TYR A 168 13.70 2.19 -8.86
C TYR A 168 14.31 2.44 -7.47
N GLY A 169 13.69 1.93 -6.40
CA GLY A 169 14.19 2.06 -5.03
C GLY A 169 14.37 3.52 -4.60
N LEU A 170 15.58 3.92 -4.24
CA LEU A 170 15.90 5.31 -3.87
C LEU A 170 15.98 6.28 -5.07
N GLY A 171 15.80 5.80 -6.30
CA GLY A 171 15.79 6.63 -7.49
C GLY A 171 17.13 7.26 -7.88
N SER A 172 18.24 6.81 -7.30
CA SER A 172 19.56 7.47 -7.41
C SER A 172 20.03 7.71 -8.87
N ALA A 173 19.60 6.88 -9.80
CA ALA A 173 19.94 6.97 -11.22
C ALA A 173 18.78 7.46 -12.10
N THR A 174 17.71 7.99 -11.52
CA THR A 174 16.49 8.43 -12.20
C THR A 174 16.08 9.84 -11.76
N PRO A 175 15.16 10.51 -12.47
CA PRO A 175 14.58 11.77 -12.02
C PRO A 175 13.82 11.67 -10.70
N ALA A 176 13.45 10.44 -10.28
CA ALA A 176 12.80 10.19 -9.01
C ALA A 176 13.75 10.29 -7.79
N LYS A 177 15.03 10.57 -7.99
CA LYS A 177 15.96 10.86 -6.90
C LYS A 177 15.48 12.10 -6.12
N GLY A 178 15.49 12.01 -4.79
CA GLY A 178 15.12 13.14 -3.95
C GLY A 178 13.73 13.03 -3.30
N TRP A 179 13.07 11.88 -3.44
CA TRP A 179 11.88 11.58 -2.66
C TRP A 179 12.22 11.23 -1.19
N VAL A 180 13.49 11.02 -0.90
CA VAL A 180 14.05 10.75 0.45
C VAL A 180 14.64 12.04 1.03
#